data_f0a0c00f10f17902fc1c94aedfe0a0b4
#
_entry.id   f0a0c00f10f17902fc1c94aedfe0a0b4
#
_cell.length_a   1.000
_cell.length_b   1.000
_cell.length_c   1.000
_cell.angle_alpha   90.00
_cell.angle_beta   90.00
_cell.angle_gamma   90.00
#
_symmetry.space_group_name_H-M   'P 1'
#
loop_
_entity.id
_entity.type
_entity.pdbx_description
1 polymer ?
#
loop_
_entity_poly.entity_id
_entity_poly.type
_entity_poly.pdbx_seq_one_letter_code
_entity_poly.pdbx_strand_id
1 'polypeptide(L)'
;MELVPWTSFARIVRRHGGDVGVRTLSCAEQFRAMAFAQLTWRESLRDIEVSLSANAGKLYAMGFRSAVRRSTLADANESRDWRIWSDLAAVLIRRARKLYLGDSVLGVELDNTVYALDSSTIDLCLSLFSWAPFQSTKAAIKLHTLLDLRGAIPAFIHISDGKLHDVNVLDMLVLEPGAFYVMDRGYLDFQRLHAMTQAGAFFVTRAKSPMDARRVYSAPTDRSTGIISDQQVMLNGHYSAKKYPQHLRRIRFKDLESGKTLIFLTNHMALPALTIAALYKSRWQVELFFKWIKQHLRIKHFMGNSENAVKTQVWCAVATYVLIAIVKKELQLDASLYTCLQILSVSVFEKTQLSCALQADLSRSDPPDLANQLNLFNF
;
A
#
# COMPACT_ATOMS: atom_id res chain seq x y z
N MET A 1 -2.15 19.54 -7.27
CA MET A 1 -2.38 19.91 -5.84
C MET A 1 -3.79 20.41 -5.54
N GLU A 2 -4.57 20.76 -6.55
CA GLU A 2 -5.99 21.16 -6.40
C GLU A 2 -6.87 20.05 -5.78
N LEU A 3 -6.54 18.80 -6.05
CA LEU A 3 -7.25 17.63 -5.50
C LEU A 3 -7.03 17.39 -4.00
N VAL A 4 -6.08 18.08 -3.37
CA VAL A 4 -5.89 18.00 -1.92
C VAL A 4 -7.03 18.74 -1.23
N PRO A 5 -7.74 18.12 -0.27
CA PRO A 5 -8.86 18.75 0.43
C PRO A 5 -8.34 19.75 1.48
N TRP A 6 -7.87 20.91 1.03
CA TRP A 6 -7.16 21.90 1.85
C TRP A 6 -7.95 22.37 3.08
N THR A 7 -9.28 22.48 2.97
CA THR A 7 -10.14 22.83 4.13
C THR A 7 -10.10 21.77 5.22
N SER A 8 -10.16 20.49 4.84
CA SER A 8 -10.02 19.36 5.77
C SER A 8 -8.61 19.28 6.34
N PHE A 9 -7.61 19.52 5.49
CA PHE A 9 -6.22 19.56 5.91
C PHE A 9 -5.94 20.67 6.92
N ALA A 10 -6.47 21.88 6.72
CA ALA A 10 -6.31 22.97 7.67
C ALA A 10 -6.92 22.64 9.05
N ARG A 11 -8.05 21.89 9.09
CA ARG A 11 -8.63 21.38 10.36
C ARG A 11 -7.72 20.36 11.04
N ILE A 12 -7.10 19.48 10.27
CA ILE A 12 -6.13 18.50 10.78
C ILE A 12 -4.92 19.23 11.37
N VAL A 13 -4.32 20.14 10.62
CA VAL A 13 -3.17 20.95 11.06
C VAL A 13 -3.47 21.67 12.37
N ARG A 14 -4.66 22.29 12.49
CA ARG A 14 -5.09 22.97 13.71
C ARG A 14 -5.25 22.00 14.89
N ARG A 15 -5.80 20.80 14.66
CA ARG A 15 -5.96 19.75 15.70
C ARG A 15 -4.64 19.35 16.32
N HIS A 16 -3.60 19.23 15.49
CA HIS A 16 -2.27 18.79 15.92
C HIS A 16 -1.33 19.98 16.20
N GLY A 17 -1.78 21.22 16.14
CA GLY A 17 -0.95 22.40 16.38
C GLY A 17 0.20 22.61 15.38
N GLY A 18 0.11 22.02 14.19
CA GLY A 18 1.23 21.94 13.25
C GLY A 18 1.77 23.28 12.74
N ASP A 19 0.95 24.34 12.74
CA ASP A 19 1.37 25.69 12.30
C ASP A 19 1.44 26.70 13.47
N VAL A 20 1.42 26.24 14.73
CA VAL A 20 1.59 27.13 15.88
C VAL A 20 3.02 27.67 15.91
N GLY A 21 3.15 29.01 15.93
CA GLY A 21 4.44 29.69 15.93
C GLY A 21 5.22 29.63 14.60
N VAL A 22 4.63 29.06 13.55
CA VAL A 22 5.28 28.94 12.23
C VAL A 22 5.24 30.28 11.48
N ARG A 23 6.43 30.75 11.02
CA ARG A 23 6.58 32.02 10.31
C ARG A 23 6.77 31.86 8.78
N THR A 24 7.50 30.84 8.34
CA THR A 24 8.00 30.76 6.96
C THR A 24 7.49 29.57 6.17
N LEU A 25 7.41 28.39 6.75
CA LEU A 25 7.04 27.15 6.06
C LEU A 25 5.81 26.51 6.74
N SER A 26 4.62 26.75 6.22
CA SER A 26 3.40 26.14 6.74
C SER A 26 3.37 24.62 6.49
N CYS A 27 2.52 23.90 7.23
CA CYS A 27 2.29 22.46 6.95
C CYS A 27 1.84 22.22 5.52
N ALA A 28 1.05 23.13 4.93
CA ALA A 28 0.65 23.02 3.53
C ALA A 28 1.85 23.12 2.56
N GLU A 29 2.79 24.03 2.84
CA GLU A 29 4.02 24.15 2.04
C GLU A 29 4.96 22.97 2.27
N GLN A 30 5.07 22.47 3.52
CA GLN A 30 5.82 21.26 3.82
C GLN A 30 5.26 20.07 3.04
N PHE A 31 3.93 19.86 3.03
CA PHE A 31 3.34 18.77 2.24
C PHE A 31 3.64 18.93 0.74
N ARG A 32 3.54 20.15 0.19
CA ARG A 32 3.87 20.40 -1.22
C ARG A 32 5.33 20.06 -1.52
N ALA A 33 6.28 20.46 -0.64
CA ALA A 33 7.70 20.17 -0.80
C ALA A 33 7.97 18.65 -0.73
N MET A 34 7.37 17.96 0.23
CA MET A 34 7.51 16.51 0.37
C MET A 34 6.87 15.75 -0.79
N ALA A 35 5.66 16.14 -1.23
CA ALA A 35 5.00 15.56 -2.39
C ALA A 35 5.77 15.82 -3.69
N PHE A 36 6.32 17.05 -3.86
CA PHE A 36 7.22 17.36 -4.96
C PHE A 36 8.43 16.42 -4.98
N ALA A 37 9.05 16.17 -3.83
CA ALA A 37 10.17 15.24 -3.71
C ALA A 37 9.79 13.83 -4.16
N GLN A 38 8.61 13.34 -3.77
CA GLN A 38 8.09 12.04 -4.18
C GLN A 38 7.82 11.98 -5.69
N LEU A 39 7.15 12.99 -6.22
CA LEU A 39 6.80 13.06 -7.65
C LEU A 39 8.02 13.18 -8.57
N THR A 40 9.08 13.85 -8.13
CA THR A 40 10.27 14.14 -8.94
C THR A 40 11.53 13.39 -8.51
N TRP A 41 11.35 12.37 -7.67
CA TRP A 41 12.42 11.45 -7.23
C TRP A 41 13.60 12.13 -6.56
N ARG A 42 13.35 13.14 -5.71
CA ARG A 42 14.43 13.80 -4.94
C ARG A 42 14.87 12.91 -3.79
N GLU A 43 16.18 12.79 -3.62
CA GLU A 43 16.78 11.86 -2.65
C GLU A 43 17.19 12.54 -1.34
N SER A 44 17.30 13.88 -1.36
CA SER A 44 17.73 14.65 -0.19
C SER A 44 16.98 15.98 -0.05
N LEU A 45 16.98 16.53 1.17
CA LEU A 45 16.44 17.88 1.41
C LEU A 45 17.20 18.96 0.62
N ARG A 46 18.49 18.72 0.33
CA ARG A 46 19.29 19.61 -0.52
C ARG A 46 18.76 19.61 -1.96
N ASP A 47 18.42 18.44 -2.50
CA ASP A 47 17.89 18.31 -3.87
C ASP A 47 16.53 19.01 -3.99
N ILE A 48 15.71 18.94 -2.93
CA ILE A 48 14.44 19.68 -2.87
C ILE A 48 14.71 21.19 -2.93
N GLU A 49 15.58 21.71 -2.05
CA GLU A 49 15.92 23.14 -1.99
C GLU A 49 16.47 23.63 -3.33
N VAL A 50 17.46 22.95 -3.90
CA VAL A 50 18.10 23.35 -5.17
C VAL A 50 17.08 23.33 -6.31
N SER A 51 16.29 22.28 -6.43
CA SER A 51 15.31 22.13 -7.51
C SER A 51 14.20 23.17 -7.44
N LEU A 52 13.67 23.45 -6.24
CA LEU A 52 12.68 24.50 -6.05
C LEU A 52 13.27 25.90 -6.27
N SER A 53 14.50 26.16 -5.80
CA SER A 53 15.18 27.43 -5.98
C SER A 53 15.47 27.73 -7.45
N ALA A 54 15.87 26.72 -8.23
CA ALA A 54 16.08 26.86 -9.69
C ALA A 54 14.78 27.24 -10.43
N ASN A 55 13.61 26.99 -9.83
CA ASN A 55 12.31 27.33 -10.37
C ASN A 55 11.58 28.39 -9.55
N ALA A 56 12.31 29.33 -8.94
CA ALA A 56 11.77 30.34 -8.02
C ALA A 56 10.55 31.11 -8.57
N GLY A 57 10.55 31.46 -9.85
CA GLY A 57 9.44 32.15 -10.52
C GLY A 57 8.15 31.34 -10.62
N LYS A 58 8.21 30.02 -10.39
CA LYS A 58 7.03 29.12 -10.44
C LYS A 58 6.50 28.77 -9.04
N LEU A 59 7.24 29.06 -7.97
CA LEU A 59 6.91 28.66 -6.61
C LEU A 59 5.54 29.19 -6.15
N TYR A 60 5.23 30.46 -6.48
CA TYR A 60 3.93 31.04 -6.12
C TYR A 60 2.77 30.27 -6.75
N ALA A 61 2.86 29.92 -8.03
CA ALA A 61 1.85 29.11 -8.71
C ALA A 61 1.72 27.68 -8.14
N MET A 62 2.80 27.15 -7.57
CA MET A 62 2.82 25.88 -6.86
C MET A 62 2.26 26.00 -5.43
N GLY A 63 1.95 27.21 -4.95
CA GLY A 63 1.40 27.50 -3.64
C GLY A 63 2.43 27.65 -2.53
N PHE A 64 3.68 28.00 -2.87
CA PHE A 64 4.71 28.41 -1.92
C PHE A 64 4.72 29.95 -1.80
N ARG A 65 4.81 30.46 -0.56
CA ARG A 65 4.89 31.89 -0.28
C ARG A 65 6.34 32.42 -0.31
N SER A 66 7.30 31.52 -0.03
CA SER A 66 8.71 31.83 0.04
C SER A 66 9.55 30.66 -0.43
N ALA A 67 10.87 30.89 -0.57
CA ALA A 67 11.83 29.82 -0.86
C ALA A 67 11.85 28.75 0.25
N VAL A 68 11.89 27.50 -0.13
CA VAL A 68 11.97 26.36 0.80
C VAL A 68 13.44 26.12 1.14
N ARG A 69 13.83 26.32 2.41
CA ARG A 69 15.17 26.05 2.90
C ARG A 69 15.26 24.65 3.50
N ARG A 70 16.36 23.92 3.19
CA ARG A 70 16.56 22.55 3.70
C ARG A 70 16.54 22.46 5.21
N SER A 71 17.14 23.43 5.93
CA SER A 71 17.15 23.47 7.39
C SER A 71 15.72 23.60 7.94
N THR A 72 14.95 24.55 7.42
CA THR A 72 13.55 24.74 7.83
C THR A 72 12.69 23.52 7.53
N LEU A 73 12.92 22.83 6.40
CA LEU A 73 12.20 21.62 6.05
C LEU A 73 12.63 20.43 6.95
N ALA A 74 13.91 20.37 7.31
CA ALA A 74 14.42 19.38 8.29
C ALA A 74 13.76 19.58 9.66
N ASP A 75 13.79 20.80 10.20
CA ASP A 75 13.18 21.14 11.48
C ASP A 75 11.67 20.86 11.48
N ALA A 76 10.99 21.14 10.36
CA ALA A 76 9.58 20.84 10.20
C ALA A 76 9.30 19.32 10.20
N ASN A 77 10.13 18.51 9.57
CA ASN A 77 10.00 17.05 9.58
C ASN A 77 10.29 16.45 10.96
N GLU A 78 11.16 17.06 11.75
CA GLU A 78 11.50 16.62 13.11
C GLU A 78 10.42 17.01 14.14
N SER A 79 9.93 18.24 14.08
CA SER A 79 9.12 18.83 15.15
C SER A 79 7.62 18.71 14.98
N ARG A 80 7.12 18.66 13.74
CA ARG A 80 5.67 18.58 13.48
C ARG A 80 5.17 17.17 13.60
N ASP A 81 4.05 16.98 14.30
CA ASP A 81 3.46 15.67 14.53
C ASP A 81 3.16 14.93 13.21
N TRP A 82 3.76 13.77 13.02
CA TRP A 82 3.56 12.91 11.84
C TRP A 82 2.09 12.52 11.61
N ARG A 83 1.24 12.58 12.66
CA ARG A 83 -0.20 12.28 12.55
C ARG A 83 -0.93 13.25 11.64
N ILE A 84 -0.42 14.45 11.42
CA ILE A 84 -0.94 15.41 10.43
C ILE A 84 -1.01 14.75 9.04
N TRP A 85 0.04 14.06 8.65
CA TRP A 85 0.17 13.42 7.34
C TRP A 85 -0.62 12.13 7.26
N SER A 86 -0.67 11.37 8.33
CA SER A 86 -1.50 10.17 8.49
C SER A 86 -2.98 10.49 8.36
N ASP A 87 -3.46 11.54 9.03
CA ASP A 87 -4.84 11.99 8.96
C ASP A 87 -5.20 12.52 7.55
N LEU A 88 -4.27 13.24 6.91
CA LEU A 88 -4.45 13.66 5.50
C LEU A 88 -4.57 12.44 4.59
N ALA A 89 -3.65 11.47 4.72
CA ALA A 89 -3.71 10.23 3.95
C ALA A 89 -5.04 9.50 4.16
N ALA A 90 -5.53 9.42 5.40
CA ALA A 90 -6.83 8.80 5.70
C ALA A 90 -8.02 9.52 5.01
N VAL A 91 -7.98 10.85 4.88
CA VAL A 91 -9.00 11.60 4.12
C VAL A 91 -8.93 11.26 2.64
N LEU A 92 -7.73 11.24 2.07
CA LEU A 92 -7.51 10.90 0.64
C LEU A 92 -7.89 9.45 0.34
N ILE A 93 -7.53 8.50 1.21
CA ILE A 93 -7.88 7.08 1.11
C ILE A 93 -9.41 6.91 1.06
N ARG A 94 -10.15 7.57 1.95
CA ARG A 94 -11.63 7.50 1.93
C ARG A 94 -12.21 8.02 0.61
N ARG A 95 -11.65 9.10 0.03
CA ARG A 95 -12.06 9.61 -1.29
C ARG A 95 -11.74 8.61 -2.38
N ALA A 96 -10.52 8.10 -2.42
CA ALA A 96 -10.09 7.13 -3.41
C ALA A 96 -10.95 5.86 -3.37
N ARG A 97 -11.15 5.25 -2.20
CA ARG A 97 -11.99 4.07 -2.07
C ARG A 97 -13.41 4.25 -2.63
N LYS A 98 -14.01 5.44 -2.43
CA LYS A 98 -15.33 5.76 -3.03
C LYS A 98 -15.28 5.80 -4.56
N LEU A 99 -14.22 6.33 -5.16
CA LEU A 99 -14.06 6.40 -6.61
C LEU A 99 -13.88 5.01 -7.25
N TYR A 100 -13.29 4.07 -6.52
CA TYR A 100 -12.98 2.72 -7.01
C TYR A 100 -14.03 1.66 -6.59
N LEU A 101 -15.15 2.04 -5.95
CA LEU A 101 -16.17 1.09 -5.47
C LEU A 101 -16.75 0.19 -6.58
N GLY A 102 -16.89 0.72 -7.80
CA GLY A 102 -17.45 -0.01 -8.94
C GLY A 102 -16.43 -0.84 -9.72
N ASP A 103 -15.16 -0.84 -9.32
CA ASP A 103 -14.13 -1.58 -10.04
C ASP A 103 -14.14 -3.06 -9.64
N SER A 104 -13.98 -3.95 -10.63
CA SER A 104 -13.85 -5.38 -10.38
C SER A 104 -12.49 -5.71 -9.78
N VAL A 105 -12.43 -6.74 -8.94
CA VAL A 105 -11.18 -7.29 -8.43
C VAL A 105 -10.63 -8.27 -9.46
N LEU A 106 -9.73 -7.80 -10.36
CA LEU A 106 -8.92 -8.63 -11.27
C LEU A 106 -9.64 -9.88 -11.84
N GLY A 107 -10.76 -9.67 -12.56
CA GLY A 107 -11.44 -10.77 -13.25
C GLY A 107 -12.18 -11.75 -12.32
N VAL A 108 -12.35 -11.43 -11.05
CA VAL A 108 -13.21 -12.16 -10.13
C VAL A 108 -14.51 -11.39 -9.98
N GLU A 109 -15.62 -11.97 -10.42
CA GLU A 109 -16.96 -11.41 -10.21
C GLU A 109 -17.36 -11.63 -8.74
N LEU A 110 -17.12 -10.63 -7.91
CA LEU A 110 -17.47 -10.62 -6.49
C LEU A 110 -17.96 -9.24 -6.11
N ASP A 111 -19.15 -9.17 -5.52
CA ASP A 111 -19.70 -7.94 -4.94
C ASP A 111 -18.99 -7.55 -3.64
N ASN A 112 -18.38 -8.53 -2.99
CA ASN A 112 -17.70 -8.37 -1.71
C ASN A 112 -16.42 -7.54 -1.85
N THR A 113 -16.10 -6.76 -0.82
CA THR A 113 -14.78 -6.13 -0.70
C THR A 113 -13.71 -7.21 -0.49
N VAL A 114 -12.61 -7.11 -1.22
CA VAL A 114 -11.46 -8.01 -1.07
C VAL A 114 -10.26 -7.21 -0.64
N TYR A 115 -9.68 -7.61 0.47
CA TYR A 115 -8.48 -7.02 1.04
C TYR A 115 -7.30 -7.99 0.94
N ALA A 116 -6.13 -7.50 0.55
CA ALA A 116 -4.86 -8.20 0.73
C ALA A 116 -4.12 -7.63 1.94
N LEU A 117 -3.74 -8.48 2.89
CA LEU A 117 -2.94 -8.10 4.04
C LEU A 117 -1.53 -8.68 3.91
N ASP A 118 -0.54 -7.80 4.02
CA ASP A 118 0.86 -8.20 4.05
C ASP A 118 1.71 -7.13 4.76
N SER A 119 2.98 -7.43 5.00
CA SER A 119 3.96 -6.50 5.56
C SER A 119 5.21 -6.42 4.71
N SER A 120 5.87 -5.28 4.78
CA SER A 120 7.16 -5.09 4.10
C SER A 120 8.15 -4.43 5.03
N THR A 121 9.33 -5.04 5.15
CA THR A 121 10.44 -4.51 5.94
C THR A 121 11.25 -3.51 5.14
N ILE A 122 11.63 -2.41 5.78
CA ILE A 122 12.56 -1.41 5.26
C ILE A 122 13.76 -1.41 6.20
N ASP A 123 14.90 -1.89 5.69
CA ASP A 123 16.14 -1.95 6.46
C ASP A 123 16.70 -0.55 6.69
N LEU A 124 17.21 -0.32 7.90
CA LEU A 124 17.78 0.93 8.37
C LEU A 124 19.16 0.70 8.96
N CYS A 125 20.00 1.73 8.94
CA CYS A 125 21.29 1.70 9.61
C CYS A 125 21.10 1.90 11.14
N LEU A 126 21.49 0.95 11.97
CA LEU A 126 21.27 0.97 13.41
C LEU A 126 21.91 2.20 14.09
N SER A 127 23.09 2.64 13.64
CA SER A 127 23.77 3.80 14.20
C SER A 127 23.02 5.13 13.99
N LEU A 128 22.19 5.21 12.93
CA LEU A 128 21.39 6.40 12.60
C LEU A 128 19.95 6.30 13.11
N PHE A 129 19.41 5.09 13.28
CA PHE A 129 18.02 4.81 13.61
C PHE A 129 17.91 3.91 14.85
N SER A 130 18.55 4.31 15.94
CA SER A 130 18.61 3.55 17.21
C SER A 130 17.25 3.28 17.85
N TRP A 131 16.22 4.08 17.49
CA TRP A 131 14.85 3.93 17.96
C TRP A 131 14.08 2.75 17.31
N ALA A 132 14.59 2.20 16.18
CA ALA A 132 13.94 1.11 15.43
C ALA A 132 14.77 -0.20 15.47
N PRO A 133 15.14 -0.75 16.61
CA PRO A 133 15.98 -1.94 16.69
C PRO A 133 15.23 -3.16 16.14
N PHE A 134 15.87 -3.92 15.25
CA PHE A 134 15.32 -5.17 14.68
C PHE A 134 16.10 -6.41 15.12
N GLN A 135 17.41 -6.37 14.97
CA GLN A 135 18.37 -7.39 15.41
C GLN A 135 19.51 -6.70 16.15
N SER A 136 20.42 -7.48 16.74
CA SER A 136 21.57 -6.92 17.47
C SER A 136 22.40 -5.92 16.66
N THR A 137 22.46 -6.08 15.32
CA THR A 137 23.26 -5.27 14.41
C THR A 137 22.44 -4.51 13.37
N LYS A 138 21.11 -4.61 13.39
CA LYS A 138 20.23 -4.04 12.36
C LYS A 138 19.08 -3.29 12.97
N ALA A 139 18.73 -2.17 12.36
CA ALA A 139 17.46 -1.49 12.55
C ALA A 139 16.53 -1.74 11.34
N ALA A 140 15.25 -1.71 11.57
CA ALA A 140 14.26 -1.80 10.50
C ALA A 140 12.91 -1.26 10.96
N ILE A 141 12.14 -0.73 10.03
CA ILE A 141 10.70 -0.53 10.20
C ILE A 141 9.92 -1.52 9.35
N LYS A 142 8.73 -1.86 9.80
CA LYS A 142 7.76 -2.64 9.04
C LYS A 142 6.57 -1.78 8.66
N LEU A 143 6.18 -1.90 7.41
CA LEU A 143 4.98 -1.29 6.86
C LEU A 143 3.94 -2.38 6.68
N HIS A 144 3.01 -2.49 7.64
CA HIS A 144 1.89 -3.43 7.55
C HIS A 144 0.75 -2.76 6.81
N THR A 145 0.26 -3.40 5.76
CA THR A 145 -0.75 -2.78 4.88
C THR A 145 -1.89 -3.74 4.61
N LEU A 146 -3.11 -3.25 4.84
CA LEU A 146 -4.34 -3.83 4.31
C LEU A 146 -4.70 -3.06 3.04
N LEU A 147 -4.61 -3.71 1.89
CA LEU A 147 -4.86 -3.13 0.58
C LEU A 147 -6.25 -3.52 0.08
N ASP A 148 -7.13 -2.55 -0.18
CA ASP A 148 -8.36 -2.79 -0.94
C ASP A 148 -7.97 -3.08 -2.39
N LEU A 149 -8.28 -4.26 -2.89
CA LEU A 149 -7.86 -4.71 -4.22
C LEU A 149 -8.60 -3.99 -5.35
N ARG A 150 -9.68 -3.30 -5.06
CA ARG A 150 -10.31 -2.36 -5.99
C ARG A 150 -9.45 -1.11 -6.09
N GLY A 151 -8.74 -0.97 -7.20
CA GLY A 151 -7.82 0.15 -7.44
C GLY A 151 -6.52 0.13 -6.64
N ALA A 152 -6.22 -0.94 -5.91
CA ALA A 152 -5.03 -1.10 -5.06
C ALA A 152 -4.86 0.05 -4.06
N ILE A 153 -5.96 0.44 -3.37
CA ILE A 153 -5.95 1.54 -2.41
C ILE A 153 -5.68 1.01 -0.99
N PRO A 154 -4.67 1.52 -0.26
CA PRO A 154 -4.43 1.10 1.11
C PRO A 154 -5.62 1.50 2.00
N ALA A 155 -6.26 0.52 2.66
CA ALA A 155 -7.36 0.76 3.60
C ALA A 155 -6.86 0.97 5.03
N PHE A 156 -5.72 0.34 5.36
CA PHE A 156 -5.05 0.47 6.65
C PHE A 156 -3.54 0.38 6.43
N ILE A 157 -2.79 1.21 7.15
CA ILE A 157 -1.33 1.17 7.21
C ILE A 157 -0.90 1.36 8.66
N HIS A 158 -0.04 0.46 9.14
CA HIS A 158 0.62 0.58 10.43
C HIS A 158 2.14 0.51 10.26
N ILE A 159 2.84 1.49 10.82
CA ILE A 159 4.30 1.57 10.79
C ILE A 159 4.80 1.15 12.18
N SER A 160 5.51 0.04 12.23
CA SER A 160 6.11 -0.48 13.47
C SER A 160 7.63 -0.59 13.35
N ASP A 161 8.30 -0.87 14.46
CA ASP A 161 9.65 -1.40 14.43
C ASP A 161 9.68 -2.81 13.79
N GLY A 162 10.88 -3.30 13.50
CA GLY A 162 11.07 -4.61 12.88
C GLY A 162 10.66 -5.79 13.75
N LYS A 163 10.45 -5.61 15.07
CA LYS A 163 10.18 -6.69 16.04
C LYS A 163 8.72 -7.13 16.05
N LEU A 164 7.79 -6.26 15.67
CA LEU A 164 6.37 -6.61 15.68
C LEU A 164 6.13 -7.81 14.74
N HIS A 165 5.57 -8.90 15.29
CA HIS A 165 5.15 -10.04 14.48
C HIS A 165 3.94 -9.69 13.62
N ASP A 166 3.97 -10.05 12.34
CA ASP A 166 2.97 -9.67 11.35
C ASP A 166 1.55 -10.10 11.76
N VAL A 167 1.42 -11.28 12.35
CA VAL A 167 0.13 -11.82 12.82
C VAL A 167 -0.57 -10.95 13.88
N ASN A 168 0.19 -10.17 14.67
CA ASN A 168 -0.38 -9.31 15.71
C ASN A 168 -1.14 -8.12 15.14
N VAL A 169 -0.90 -7.78 13.88
CA VAL A 169 -1.61 -6.69 13.20
C VAL A 169 -3.09 -7.03 12.99
N LEU A 170 -3.45 -8.32 12.95
CA LEU A 170 -4.86 -8.75 12.88
C LEU A 170 -5.69 -8.20 14.04
N ASP A 171 -5.09 -8.01 15.23
CA ASP A 171 -5.77 -7.47 16.41
C ASP A 171 -6.06 -5.96 16.30
N MET A 172 -5.41 -5.27 15.36
CA MET A 172 -5.57 -3.83 15.12
C MET A 172 -6.61 -3.52 14.03
N LEU A 173 -7.05 -4.53 13.29
CA LEU A 173 -7.96 -4.34 12.17
C LEU A 173 -9.40 -4.21 12.66
N VAL A 174 -10.11 -3.22 12.11
CA VAL A 174 -11.57 -3.17 12.17
C VAL A 174 -12.10 -4.03 11.04
N LEU A 175 -12.62 -5.21 11.37
CA LEU A 175 -13.11 -6.18 10.39
C LEU A 175 -14.44 -5.73 9.79
N GLU A 176 -14.54 -5.79 8.48
CA GLU A 176 -15.75 -5.48 7.71
C GLU A 176 -16.52 -6.78 7.47
N PRO A 177 -17.77 -6.93 7.99
CA PRO A 177 -18.59 -8.11 7.74
C PRO A 177 -18.83 -8.32 6.23
N GLY A 178 -18.73 -9.55 5.78
CA GLY A 178 -18.85 -9.91 4.37
C GLY A 178 -17.60 -9.68 3.52
N ALA A 179 -16.59 -8.97 4.00
CA ALA A 179 -15.34 -8.77 3.25
C ALA A 179 -14.43 -10.00 3.31
N PHE A 180 -13.62 -10.18 2.27
CA PHE A 180 -12.56 -11.18 2.19
C PHE A 180 -11.22 -10.59 2.59
N TYR A 181 -10.50 -11.29 3.45
CA TYR A 181 -9.12 -10.96 3.86
C TYR A 181 -8.18 -12.04 3.33
N VAL A 182 -7.38 -11.68 2.34
CA VAL A 182 -6.42 -12.57 1.70
C VAL A 182 -5.05 -12.34 2.32
N MET A 183 -4.46 -13.39 2.90
CA MET A 183 -3.24 -13.30 3.70
C MET A 183 -2.30 -14.47 3.39
N ASP A 184 -1.02 -14.27 3.65
CA ASP A 184 -0.06 -15.34 3.56
C ASP A 184 -0.10 -16.27 4.81
N ARG A 185 0.66 -17.37 4.79
CA ARG A 185 0.73 -18.32 5.91
C ARG A 185 1.34 -17.75 7.19
N GLY A 186 2.01 -16.59 7.13
CA GLY A 186 2.56 -15.89 8.28
C GLY A 186 1.47 -15.41 9.24
N TYR A 187 0.29 -15.14 8.70
CA TYR A 187 -0.89 -14.70 9.44
C TYR A 187 -1.75 -15.85 9.97
N LEU A 188 -1.33 -17.12 9.82
CA LEU A 188 -2.12 -18.27 10.29
C LEU A 188 -2.07 -18.37 11.81
N ASP A 189 -3.12 -17.88 12.45
CA ASP A 189 -3.43 -18.02 13.87
C ASP A 189 -4.92 -18.38 14.02
N PHE A 190 -5.21 -19.57 14.51
CA PHE A 190 -6.58 -20.09 14.55
C PHE A 190 -7.51 -19.27 15.45
N GLN A 191 -7.03 -18.68 16.53
CA GLN A 191 -7.85 -17.85 17.41
C GLN A 191 -8.28 -16.55 16.69
N ARG A 192 -7.36 -15.91 15.99
CA ARG A 192 -7.64 -14.69 15.21
C ARG A 192 -8.51 -14.98 14.00
N LEU A 193 -8.27 -16.12 13.31
CA LEU A 193 -9.14 -16.54 12.21
C LEU A 193 -10.56 -16.86 12.69
N HIS A 194 -10.72 -17.41 13.89
CA HIS A 194 -12.03 -17.61 14.50
C HIS A 194 -12.71 -16.28 14.83
N ALA A 195 -11.96 -15.31 15.38
CA ALA A 195 -12.49 -13.96 15.62
C ALA A 195 -12.95 -13.27 14.32
N MET A 196 -12.23 -13.45 13.20
CA MET A 196 -12.68 -12.97 11.89
C MET A 196 -14.00 -13.62 11.47
N THR A 197 -14.14 -14.94 11.67
CA THR A 197 -15.39 -15.66 11.37
C THR A 197 -16.56 -15.16 12.23
N GLN A 198 -16.32 -14.93 13.52
CA GLN A 198 -17.33 -14.38 14.44
C GLN A 198 -17.75 -12.94 14.06
N ALA A 199 -16.83 -12.16 13.50
CA ALA A 199 -17.11 -10.84 12.96
C ALA A 199 -17.87 -10.87 11.61
N GLY A 200 -18.20 -12.04 11.08
CA GLY A 200 -18.86 -12.19 9.78
C GLY A 200 -17.94 -11.93 8.58
N ALA A 201 -16.63 -11.88 8.78
CA ALA A 201 -15.65 -11.68 7.74
C ALA A 201 -15.14 -13.03 7.19
N PHE A 202 -14.71 -13.02 5.93
CA PHE A 202 -14.13 -14.18 5.27
C PHE A 202 -12.61 -14.03 5.16
N PHE A 203 -11.91 -15.16 5.20
CA PHE A 203 -10.47 -15.17 4.97
C PHE A 203 -10.07 -16.23 3.93
N VAL A 204 -8.96 -15.96 3.25
CA VAL A 204 -8.24 -16.93 2.41
C VAL A 204 -6.76 -16.85 2.77
N THR A 205 -6.22 -17.98 3.27
CA THR A 205 -4.80 -18.07 3.64
C THR A 205 -4.20 -19.40 3.20
N ARG A 206 -2.88 -19.57 3.32
CA ARG A 206 -2.22 -20.84 3.07
C ARG A 206 -2.11 -21.66 4.36
N ALA A 207 -2.35 -22.95 4.24
CA ALA A 207 -2.09 -23.89 5.34
C ALA A 207 -0.58 -24.00 5.63
N LYS A 208 -0.23 -24.20 6.90
CA LYS A 208 1.08 -24.74 7.31
C LYS A 208 1.03 -26.26 7.22
N SER A 209 2.10 -26.90 6.75
CA SER A 209 2.22 -28.36 6.70
C SER A 209 3.19 -28.83 7.78
N PRO A 210 2.88 -29.91 8.50
CA PRO A 210 1.62 -30.65 8.52
C PRO A 210 0.51 -29.90 9.31
N MET A 211 -0.75 -30.10 8.88
CA MET A 211 -1.91 -29.59 9.60
C MET A 211 -2.71 -30.78 10.13
N ASP A 212 -2.85 -30.88 11.45
CA ASP A 212 -3.65 -31.94 12.10
C ASP A 212 -5.14 -31.58 12.02
N ALA A 213 -5.83 -32.20 11.06
CA ALA A 213 -7.24 -31.99 10.82
C ALA A 213 -7.89 -33.21 10.18
N ARG A 214 -9.04 -33.60 10.71
CA ARG A 214 -9.86 -34.66 10.12
C ARG A 214 -10.75 -34.12 9.01
N ARG A 215 -10.88 -34.89 7.94
CA ARG A 215 -11.79 -34.61 6.86
C ARG A 215 -13.23 -34.96 7.30
N VAL A 216 -14.13 -34.02 7.10
CA VAL A 216 -15.58 -34.19 7.37
C VAL A 216 -16.31 -34.48 6.05
N TYR A 217 -15.99 -33.72 5.00
CA TYR A 217 -16.64 -33.86 3.70
C TYR A 217 -15.62 -33.61 2.59
N SER A 218 -15.84 -34.18 1.41
CA SER A 218 -15.05 -33.94 0.20
C SER A 218 -15.98 -33.66 -0.96
N ALA A 219 -15.89 -32.46 -1.53
CA ALA A 219 -16.64 -32.09 -2.72
C ALA A 219 -16.04 -32.76 -3.97
N PRO A 220 -16.84 -33.03 -5.02
CA PRO A 220 -16.33 -33.43 -6.33
C PRO A 220 -15.42 -32.33 -6.88
N THR A 221 -14.34 -32.73 -7.55
CA THR A 221 -13.39 -31.79 -8.13
C THR A 221 -12.99 -32.20 -9.53
N ASP A 222 -12.90 -31.22 -10.42
CA ASP A 222 -12.31 -31.37 -11.74
C ASP A 222 -10.81 -31.09 -11.68
N ARG A 223 -9.99 -32.12 -11.80
CA ARG A 223 -8.53 -32.01 -11.76
C ARG A 223 -7.92 -31.32 -12.96
N SER A 224 -8.65 -31.23 -14.08
CA SER A 224 -8.19 -30.48 -15.27
C SER A 224 -8.03 -28.99 -15.00
N THR A 225 -8.80 -28.46 -14.01
CA THR A 225 -8.73 -27.06 -13.56
C THR A 225 -7.58 -26.77 -12.61
N GLY A 226 -6.83 -27.79 -12.19
CA GLY A 226 -5.80 -27.70 -11.17
C GLY A 226 -6.30 -27.97 -9.74
N ILE A 227 -7.60 -28.10 -9.51
CA ILE A 227 -8.15 -28.42 -8.18
C ILE A 227 -7.95 -29.91 -7.89
N ILE A 228 -7.02 -30.22 -6.98
CA ILE A 228 -6.71 -31.60 -6.60
C ILE A 228 -7.73 -32.13 -5.59
N SER A 229 -8.14 -31.31 -4.62
CA SER A 229 -9.17 -31.65 -3.64
C SER A 229 -9.81 -30.41 -3.06
N ASP A 230 -11.10 -30.52 -2.70
CA ASP A 230 -11.88 -29.52 -2.00
C ASP A 230 -12.60 -30.21 -0.84
N GLN A 231 -12.23 -29.85 0.39
CA GLN A 231 -12.61 -30.61 1.58
C GLN A 231 -13.06 -29.69 2.70
N GLN A 232 -14.10 -30.08 3.41
CA GLN A 232 -14.40 -29.55 4.73
C GLN A 232 -13.63 -30.35 5.77
N VAL A 233 -12.99 -29.65 6.68
CA VAL A 233 -12.14 -30.25 7.71
C VAL A 233 -12.46 -29.66 9.09
N MET A 234 -12.21 -30.46 10.13
CA MET A 234 -12.17 -29.98 11.52
C MET A 234 -10.78 -30.19 12.07
N LEU A 235 -10.30 -29.26 12.87
CA LEU A 235 -9.01 -29.37 13.55
C LEU A 235 -9.10 -30.44 14.64
N ASN A 236 -8.10 -31.34 14.74
CA ASN A 236 -8.04 -32.41 15.74
C ASN A 236 -7.23 -32.02 16.97
N GLY A 237 -6.14 -31.28 16.79
CA GLY A 237 -5.26 -30.93 17.90
C GLY A 237 -6.01 -30.21 19.01
N HIS A 238 -5.87 -30.65 20.26
CA HIS A 238 -6.63 -30.14 21.42
C HIS A 238 -6.64 -28.60 21.47
N TYR A 239 -5.49 -27.95 21.32
CA TYR A 239 -5.39 -26.50 21.35
C TYR A 239 -5.95 -25.84 20.08
N SER A 240 -5.72 -26.45 18.92
CA SER A 240 -6.19 -25.90 17.64
C SER A 240 -7.70 -25.99 17.50
N ALA A 241 -8.29 -27.14 17.88
CA ALA A 241 -9.74 -27.34 17.87
C ALA A 241 -10.46 -26.38 18.83
N LYS A 242 -9.89 -26.13 20.03
CA LYS A 242 -10.43 -25.16 20.97
C LYS A 242 -10.37 -23.71 20.43
N LYS A 243 -9.30 -23.35 19.70
CA LYS A 243 -9.13 -22.02 19.12
C LYS A 243 -10.01 -21.78 17.90
N TYR A 244 -10.30 -22.82 17.12
CA TYR A 244 -11.19 -22.77 15.96
C TYR A 244 -12.11 -23.99 15.97
N PRO A 245 -13.27 -23.93 16.64
CA PRO A 245 -14.17 -25.09 16.81
C PRO A 245 -15.06 -25.36 15.60
N GLN A 246 -15.09 -24.48 14.60
CA GLN A 246 -15.93 -24.59 13.42
C GLN A 246 -15.23 -25.33 12.28
N HIS A 247 -16.00 -25.68 11.26
CA HIS A 247 -15.46 -26.26 10.03
C HIS A 247 -14.61 -25.23 9.28
N LEU A 248 -13.51 -25.70 8.71
CA LEU A 248 -12.67 -24.99 7.73
C LEU A 248 -12.79 -25.67 6.38
N ARG A 249 -12.69 -24.93 5.32
CA ARG A 249 -12.55 -25.47 3.97
C ARG A 249 -11.09 -25.49 3.59
N ARG A 250 -10.60 -26.65 3.16
CA ARG A 250 -9.24 -26.90 2.72
C ARG A 250 -9.24 -27.26 1.25
N ILE A 251 -8.64 -26.40 0.42
CA ILE A 251 -8.56 -26.58 -1.02
C ILE A 251 -7.09 -26.84 -1.39
N ARG A 252 -6.83 -27.99 -2.06
CA ARG A 252 -5.51 -28.29 -2.62
C ARG A 252 -5.54 -27.99 -4.10
N PHE A 253 -4.70 -27.05 -4.52
CA PHE A 253 -4.64 -26.53 -5.87
C PHE A 253 -3.23 -26.69 -6.44
N LYS A 254 -3.11 -27.21 -7.67
CA LYS A 254 -1.88 -27.22 -8.45
C LYS A 254 -1.98 -26.10 -9.46
N ASP A 255 -1.14 -25.10 -9.28
CA ASP A 255 -1.00 -24.03 -10.26
C ASP A 255 -0.40 -24.57 -11.55
N LEU A 256 -1.14 -24.50 -12.65
CA LEU A 256 -0.77 -25.07 -13.93
C LEU A 256 0.39 -24.30 -14.59
N GLU A 257 0.54 -23.02 -14.30
CA GLU A 257 1.62 -22.17 -14.84
C GLU A 257 2.96 -22.47 -14.14
N SER A 258 2.97 -22.46 -12.80
CA SER A 258 4.20 -22.63 -12.01
C SER A 258 4.47 -24.09 -11.60
N GLY A 259 3.51 -24.99 -11.78
CA GLY A 259 3.56 -26.38 -11.33
C GLY A 259 3.51 -26.58 -9.80
N LYS A 260 3.44 -25.50 -9.02
CA LYS A 260 3.45 -25.52 -7.55
C LYS A 260 2.11 -25.97 -7.00
N THR A 261 2.15 -26.82 -5.97
CA THR A 261 0.95 -27.20 -5.23
C THR A 261 0.79 -26.31 -4.00
N LEU A 262 -0.37 -25.67 -3.88
CA LEU A 262 -0.76 -24.81 -2.78
C LEU A 262 -1.93 -25.43 -2.01
N ILE A 263 -2.00 -25.19 -0.71
CA ILE A 263 -3.12 -25.61 0.13
C ILE A 263 -3.72 -24.36 0.75
N PHE A 264 -4.96 -24.04 0.38
CA PHE A 264 -5.69 -22.90 0.92
C PHE A 264 -6.60 -23.33 2.05
N LEU A 265 -6.75 -22.42 3.02
CA LEU A 265 -7.74 -22.48 4.09
C LEU A 265 -8.66 -21.27 4.00
N THR A 266 -9.95 -21.51 4.15
CA THR A 266 -10.98 -20.47 4.18
C THR A 266 -12.15 -20.90 5.07
N ASN A 267 -12.88 -19.92 5.59
CA ASN A 267 -14.19 -20.14 6.25
C ASN A 267 -15.36 -19.98 5.27
N HIS A 268 -15.13 -19.64 4.01
CA HIS A 268 -16.19 -19.50 3.01
C HIS A 268 -16.46 -20.85 2.32
N MET A 269 -17.68 -21.39 2.51
CA MET A 269 -18.02 -22.73 2.08
C MET A 269 -18.64 -22.80 0.68
N ALA A 270 -19.24 -21.69 0.18
CA ALA A 270 -20.07 -21.72 -1.03
C ALA A 270 -19.34 -21.33 -2.33
N LEU A 271 -18.35 -20.42 -2.27
CA LEU A 271 -17.63 -19.98 -3.48
C LEU A 271 -16.95 -21.14 -4.20
N PRO A 272 -16.89 -21.13 -5.55
CA PRO A 272 -16.11 -22.10 -6.30
C PRO A 272 -14.65 -22.16 -5.85
N ALA A 273 -14.05 -23.36 -5.84
CA ALA A 273 -12.67 -23.55 -5.40
C ALA A 273 -11.67 -22.75 -6.27
N LEU A 274 -11.93 -22.60 -7.57
CA LEU A 274 -11.13 -21.75 -8.47
C LEU A 274 -11.20 -20.28 -8.09
N THR A 275 -12.36 -19.79 -7.66
CA THR A 275 -12.49 -18.40 -7.18
C THR A 275 -11.65 -18.17 -5.93
N ILE A 276 -11.61 -19.13 -4.99
CA ILE A 276 -10.71 -19.05 -3.82
C ILE A 276 -9.24 -19.02 -4.23
N ALA A 277 -8.84 -19.83 -5.22
CA ALA A 277 -7.49 -19.82 -5.76
C ALA A 277 -7.14 -18.48 -6.45
N ALA A 278 -8.07 -17.92 -7.23
CA ALA A 278 -7.92 -16.61 -7.86
C ALA A 278 -7.81 -15.47 -6.82
N LEU A 279 -8.64 -15.50 -5.77
CA LEU A 279 -8.53 -14.57 -4.65
C LEU A 279 -7.16 -14.66 -3.97
N TYR A 280 -6.63 -15.86 -3.75
CA TYR A 280 -5.30 -15.98 -3.19
C TYR A 280 -4.21 -15.45 -4.16
N LYS A 281 -4.35 -15.69 -5.46
CA LYS A 281 -3.43 -15.16 -6.48
C LYS A 281 -3.45 -13.62 -6.49
N SER A 282 -4.60 -12.98 -6.26
CA SER A 282 -4.70 -11.52 -6.22
C SER A 282 -3.96 -10.86 -5.05
N ARG A 283 -3.59 -11.61 -4.00
CA ARG A 283 -2.80 -11.12 -2.86
C ARG A 283 -1.50 -10.42 -3.30
N TRP A 284 -0.91 -10.88 -4.39
CA TRP A 284 0.38 -10.33 -4.82
C TRP A 284 0.31 -8.83 -5.19
N GLN A 285 -0.88 -8.26 -5.35
CA GLN A 285 -1.04 -6.81 -5.55
C GLN A 285 -0.49 -5.98 -4.39
N VAL A 286 -0.54 -6.50 -3.16
CA VAL A 286 0.07 -5.80 -2.01
C VAL A 286 1.60 -5.76 -2.14
N GLU A 287 2.21 -6.80 -2.72
CA GLU A 287 3.65 -6.81 -3.01
C GLU A 287 4.00 -5.79 -4.10
N LEU A 288 3.15 -5.64 -5.13
CA LEU A 288 3.27 -4.57 -6.14
C LEU A 288 3.14 -3.19 -5.52
N PHE A 289 2.18 -3.00 -4.61
CA PHE A 289 2.05 -1.76 -3.85
C PHE A 289 3.33 -1.45 -3.07
N PHE A 290 3.92 -2.42 -2.35
CA PHE A 290 5.17 -2.22 -1.65
C PHE A 290 6.34 -1.92 -2.59
N LYS A 291 6.41 -2.62 -3.72
CA LYS A 291 7.40 -2.33 -4.76
C LYS A 291 7.26 -0.89 -5.23
N TRP A 292 6.03 -0.46 -5.50
CA TRP A 292 5.73 0.90 -5.96
C TRP A 292 6.17 1.95 -4.92
N ILE A 293 5.75 1.81 -3.65
CA ILE A 293 6.11 2.70 -2.55
C ILE A 293 7.63 2.76 -2.34
N LYS A 294 8.30 1.59 -2.33
CA LYS A 294 9.75 1.52 -2.08
C LYS A 294 10.59 2.05 -3.23
N GLN A 295 10.22 1.74 -4.47
CA GLN A 295 11.04 2.05 -5.65
C GLN A 295 10.72 3.42 -6.23
N HIS A 296 9.43 3.75 -6.34
CA HIS A 296 9.01 4.96 -7.04
C HIS A 296 8.84 6.16 -6.11
N LEU A 297 8.44 5.93 -4.85
CA LEU A 297 8.43 6.99 -3.82
C LEU A 297 9.68 6.97 -2.93
N ARG A 298 10.66 6.12 -3.26
CA ARG A 298 12.01 6.09 -2.67
C ARG A 298 12.06 6.16 -1.14
N ILE A 299 11.12 5.51 -0.44
CA ILE A 299 11.13 5.47 1.03
C ILE A 299 12.25 4.58 1.62
N LYS A 300 13.20 4.14 0.80
CA LYS A 300 14.43 3.47 1.27
C LYS A 300 15.50 4.45 1.76
N HIS A 301 15.44 5.71 1.32
CA HIS A 301 16.34 6.79 1.72
C HIS A 301 15.55 7.83 2.51
N PHE A 302 15.76 7.85 3.81
CA PHE A 302 15.07 8.81 4.66
C PHE A 302 15.84 10.12 4.73
N MET A 303 15.08 11.23 4.68
CA MET A 303 15.58 12.60 4.71
C MET A 303 15.82 13.13 6.13
N GLY A 304 15.50 12.33 7.15
CA GLY A 304 15.70 12.57 8.57
C GLY A 304 15.80 11.26 9.32
N ASN A 305 16.42 11.27 10.52
CA ASN A 305 16.75 10.06 11.27
C ASN A 305 15.81 9.79 12.43
N SER A 306 14.99 10.76 12.86
CA SER A 306 14.04 10.55 13.94
C SER A 306 12.84 9.72 13.49
N GLU A 307 12.19 9.08 14.45
CA GLU A 307 10.93 8.35 14.21
C GLU A 307 9.88 9.25 13.55
N ASN A 308 9.79 10.51 14.03
CA ASN A 308 8.84 11.48 13.51
C ASN A 308 9.09 11.83 12.03
N ALA A 309 10.36 12.11 11.67
CA ALA A 309 10.74 12.44 10.30
C ALA A 309 10.51 11.26 9.34
N VAL A 310 10.84 10.04 9.77
CA VAL A 310 10.60 8.81 9.00
C VAL A 310 9.10 8.59 8.77
N LYS A 311 8.29 8.66 9.81
CA LYS A 311 6.83 8.52 9.70
C LYS A 311 6.21 9.61 8.83
N THR A 312 6.68 10.86 8.98
CA THR A 312 6.27 11.99 8.12
C THR A 312 6.54 11.68 6.66
N GLN A 313 7.75 11.24 6.31
CA GLN A 313 8.09 10.91 4.91
C GLN A 313 7.24 9.76 4.36
N VAL A 314 7.05 8.68 5.12
CA VAL A 314 6.23 7.54 4.70
C VAL A 314 4.77 7.97 4.46
N TRP A 315 4.18 8.75 5.38
CA TRP A 315 2.80 9.20 5.21
C TRP A 315 2.62 10.21 4.09
N CYS A 316 3.59 11.10 3.85
CA CYS A 316 3.61 11.96 2.67
C CYS A 316 3.69 11.13 1.37
N ALA A 317 4.48 10.07 1.35
CA ALA A 317 4.58 9.16 0.22
C ALA A 317 3.24 8.43 -0.04
N VAL A 318 2.60 7.89 1.01
CA VAL A 318 1.27 7.26 0.92
C VAL A 318 0.22 8.25 0.41
N ALA A 319 0.19 9.48 0.96
CA ALA A 319 -0.74 10.53 0.51
C ALA A 319 -0.52 10.86 -0.98
N THR A 320 0.74 10.95 -1.42
CA THR A 320 1.10 11.20 -2.83
C THR A 320 0.65 10.03 -3.73
N TYR A 321 0.86 8.78 -3.33
CA TYR A 321 0.35 7.61 -4.04
C TYR A 321 -1.16 7.69 -4.25
N VAL A 322 -1.89 7.94 -3.17
CA VAL A 322 -3.36 8.00 -3.23
C VAL A 322 -3.84 9.18 -4.08
N LEU A 323 -3.14 10.32 -4.06
CA LEU A 323 -3.44 11.45 -4.95
C LEU A 323 -3.27 11.07 -6.43
N ILE A 324 -2.22 10.34 -6.80
CA ILE A 324 -2.04 9.88 -8.18
C ILE A 324 -3.17 8.91 -8.56
N ALA A 325 -3.57 8.01 -7.67
CA ALA A 325 -4.68 7.10 -7.90
C ALA A 325 -6.01 7.86 -8.10
N ILE A 326 -6.26 8.92 -7.30
CA ILE A 326 -7.44 9.79 -7.48
C ILE A 326 -7.38 10.47 -8.85
N VAL A 327 -6.24 11.09 -9.22
CA VAL A 327 -6.04 11.73 -10.52
C VAL A 327 -6.34 10.77 -11.66
N LYS A 328 -5.73 9.57 -11.62
CA LYS A 328 -5.97 8.53 -12.63
C LYS A 328 -7.46 8.25 -12.80
N LYS A 329 -8.17 8.06 -11.69
CA LYS A 329 -9.60 7.67 -11.74
C LYS A 329 -10.50 8.83 -12.20
N GLU A 330 -10.28 10.04 -11.67
CA GLU A 330 -11.10 11.20 -12.02
C GLU A 330 -10.91 11.65 -13.47
N LEU A 331 -9.70 11.51 -14.00
CA LEU A 331 -9.40 11.82 -15.40
C LEU A 331 -9.62 10.63 -16.34
N GLN A 332 -10.10 9.49 -15.83
CA GLN A 332 -10.37 8.26 -16.60
C GLN A 332 -9.16 7.81 -17.45
N LEU A 333 -7.95 7.85 -16.84
CA LEU A 333 -6.72 7.53 -17.56
C LEU A 333 -6.53 6.00 -17.64
N ASP A 334 -6.25 5.48 -18.84
CA ASP A 334 -5.88 4.08 -19.02
C ASP A 334 -4.42 3.80 -18.61
N ALA A 335 -3.58 4.83 -18.60
CA ALA A 335 -2.17 4.76 -18.21
C ALA A 335 -2.00 4.15 -16.80
N SER A 336 -0.91 3.40 -16.59
CA SER A 336 -0.57 2.87 -15.27
C SER A 336 -0.25 3.99 -14.28
N LEU A 337 -0.38 3.73 -12.96
CA LEU A 337 0.06 4.69 -11.94
C LEU A 337 1.54 5.07 -12.10
N TYR A 338 2.36 4.11 -12.56
CA TYR A 338 3.78 4.36 -12.83
C TYR A 338 3.98 5.32 -14.01
N THR A 339 3.27 5.11 -15.11
CA THR A 339 3.29 6.01 -16.27
C THR A 339 2.85 7.42 -15.88
N CYS A 340 1.78 7.55 -15.09
CA CYS A 340 1.34 8.84 -14.55
C CYS A 340 2.45 9.52 -13.74
N LEU A 341 3.16 8.76 -12.89
CA LEU A 341 4.27 9.29 -12.11
C LEU A 341 5.44 9.73 -12.99
N GLN A 342 5.80 8.95 -14.01
CA GLN A 342 6.87 9.32 -14.95
C GLN A 342 6.56 10.65 -15.65
N ILE A 343 5.34 10.80 -16.18
CA ILE A 343 4.93 12.05 -16.84
C ILE A 343 4.99 13.22 -15.84
N LEU A 344 4.42 13.05 -14.64
CA LEU A 344 4.44 14.09 -13.62
C LEU A 344 5.84 14.45 -13.15
N SER A 345 6.79 13.51 -13.16
CA SER A 345 8.16 13.76 -12.71
C SER A 345 8.91 14.79 -13.58
N VAL A 346 8.58 14.87 -14.85
CA VAL A 346 9.21 15.81 -15.81
C VAL A 346 8.37 17.05 -16.06
N SER A 347 7.04 16.96 -15.92
CA SER A 347 6.10 18.03 -16.26
C SER A 347 5.63 18.87 -15.06
N VAL A 348 6.10 18.59 -13.83
CA VAL A 348 5.62 19.25 -12.60
C VAL A 348 5.79 20.78 -12.61
N PHE A 349 6.73 21.30 -13.37
CA PHE A 349 6.97 22.73 -13.55
C PHE A 349 6.34 23.33 -14.80
N GLU A 350 5.66 22.55 -15.61
CA GLU A 350 5.02 23.03 -16.84
C GLU A 350 3.65 23.63 -16.53
N LYS A 351 3.26 24.66 -17.29
CA LYS A 351 1.94 25.28 -17.22
C LYS A 351 0.95 24.57 -18.17
N THR A 352 0.97 23.26 -18.17
CA THR A 352 0.10 22.42 -19.00
C THR A 352 -1.04 21.89 -18.15
N GLN A 353 -2.27 21.83 -18.71
CA GLN A 353 -3.37 21.18 -18.01
C GLN A 353 -3.04 19.71 -17.75
N LEU A 354 -3.29 19.26 -16.51
CA LEU A 354 -2.94 17.91 -16.07
C LEU A 354 -3.54 16.82 -16.96
N SER A 355 -4.80 17.01 -17.43
CA SER A 355 -5.45 16.12 -18.40
C SER A 355 -4.67 16.04 -19.71
N CYS A 356 -4.25 17.17 -20.28
CA CYS A 356 -3.48 17.18 -21.53
C CYS A 356 -2.11 16.50 -21.37
N ALA A 357 -1.42 16.77 -20.25
CA ALA A 357 -0.11 16.17 -19.99
C ALA A 357 -0.20 14.63 -19.86
N LEU A 358 -1.26 14.11 -19.22
CA LEU A 358 -1.43 12.70 -18.95
C LEU A 358 -2.15 11.91 -20.07
N GLN A 359 -2.88 12.60 -20.96
CA GLN A 359 -3.56 11.99 -22.11
C GLN A 359 -2.71 11.98 -23.39
N ALA A 360 -1.65 12.77 -23.46
CA ALA A 360 -0.81 12.90 -24.65
C ALA A 360 -0.16 11.56 -25.10
N ASP A 361 -0.07 10.59 -24.22
CA ASP A 361 0.50 9.26 -24.49
C ASP A 361 -0.50 8.28 -25.14
N LEU A 362 -1.81 8.57 -25.12
CA LEU A 362 -2.85 7.69 -25.63
C LEU A 362 -3.08 7.80 -27.16
N SER A 363 -2.55 8.85 -27.80
CA SER A 363 -2.74 9.09 -29.24
C SER A 363 -1.62 8.53 -30.13
N ARG A 364 -0.56 7.95 -29.54
CA ARG A 364 0.52 7.30 -30.29
C ARG A 364 0.34 5.78 -30.25
N SER A 365 -0.45 5.27 -31.18
CA SER A 365 -0.63 3.82 -31.42
C SER A 365 0.44 3.22 -32.34
N ASP A 366 1.64 3.74 -32.38
CA ASP A 366 2.76 3.06 -33.02
C ASP A 366 3.63 2.40 -31.94
N PRO A 367 3.92 1.10 -32.05
CA PRO A 367 4.85 0.44 -31.13
C PRO A 367 6.21 1.10 -31.29
N PRO A 368 6.88 1.53 -30.21
CA PRO A 368 8.23 2.06 -30.32
C PRO A 368 9.13 0.96 -30.87
N ASP A 369 9.86 1.30 -31.91
CA ASP A 369 10.89 0.45 -32.51
C ASP A 369 11.92 0.12 -31.41
N LEU A 370 11.86 -1.11 -30.88
CA LEU A 370 12.71 -1.61 -29.80
C LEU A 370 14.21 -1.61 -30.17
N ALA A 371 14.55 -1.36 -31.44
CA ALA A 371 15.92 -1.33 -31.94
C ALA A 371 16.75 -0.13 -31.43
N ASN A 372 16.12 0.99 -31.05
CA ASN A 372 16.85 2.20 -30.65
C ASN A 372 17.08 2.34 -29.13
N GLN A 373 16.44 1.53 -28.27
CA GLN A 373 16.65 1.58 -26.82
C GLN A 373 17.88 0.81 -26.35
N LEU A 374 18.39 -0.11 -27.14
CA LEU A 374 19.60 -0.93 -26.77
C LEU A 374 20.93 -0.18 -26.89
N ASN A 375 20.95 0.98 -27.58
CA ASN A 375 22.18 1.76 -27.79
C ASN A 375 22.45 2.86 -26.76
N LEU A 376 21.56 3.10 -25.79
CA LEU A 376 21.71 4.17 -24.79
C LEU A 376 22.36 3.72 -23.47
N PHE A 377 22.68 2.44 -23.32
CA PHE A 377 23.24 1.87 -22.07
C PHE A 377 24.58 1.12 -22.24
N ASN A 378 25.32 1.39 -23.31
CA ASN A 378 26.70 0.96 -23.45
C ASN A 378 27.65 2.11 -23.08
N PHE A 379 27.80 2.34 -21.78
CA PHE A 379 28.99 2.97 -21.18
C PHE A 379 29.28 2.31 -19.82
#